data_d24a61b6a5f83a1cc52620a67c3739e2
#
_entry.id   d24a61b6a5f83a1cc52620a67c3739e2
#
_cell.length_a   1.000
_cell.length_b   1.000
_cell.length_c   1.000
_cell.angle_alpha   90.00
_cell.angle_beta   90.00
_cell.angle_gamma   90.00
#
_symmetry.space_group_name_H-M   'P 1'
#
loop_
_entity.id
_entity.type
_entity.pdbx_description
1 polymer ?
#
loop_
_entity_poly.entity_id
_entity_poly.type
_entity_poly.pdbx_seq_one_letter_code
_entity_poly.pdbx_strand_id
1 'polypeptide(L)'
;MLVAEGHDVFVQTPPTMRQTTVAQTREIDLFDLSNVVTALEDIALVVVIGNPLFSNTRLTQSHPIQLQRLMYDNLGYAMKQANIQQCIVWQSQLQPVLKQTMEAFQIEVTHHALKTTKWFPKRRVLYQWSEERQTVRSIQALDIPQNVSMEAVTAMYGRFLKTLNGRLVNGIYDGQQFTIVLMPFKIPLIQMRHHPSSDFTQRVILNITGGWLAQQSGRTARMEFRRLEGDTTTCLIALHDFVPRLPWGVYRVTQAPMHRFVSYLFRQYWHQFK
;
A
#
# COMPACT_ATOMS: atom_id res chain seq x y z
N MET A 1 -14.40 -18.42 23.14
CA MET A 1 -15.77 -18.42 22.62
C MET A 1 -15.80 -19.10 21.26
N LEU A 2 -15.38 -18.52 20.15
CA LEU A 2 -15.46 -19.17 18.83
C LEU A 2 -14.75 -20.53 18.73
N VAL A 3 -13.54 -20.67 19.25
CA VAL A 3 -12.80 -21.95 19.28
C VAL A 3 -13.53 -22.99 20.17
N ALA A 4 -14.12 -22.54 21.27
CA ALA A 4 -14.91 -23.43 22.16
C ALA A 4 -16.24 -23.88 21.52
N GLU A 5 -16.72 -23.17 20.51
CA GLU A 5 -17.90 -23.51 19.71
C GLU A 5 -17.57 -24.37 18.50
N GLY A 6 -16.30 -24.79 18.34
CA GLY A 6 -15.85 -25.69 17.29
C GLY A 6 -15.46 -24.99 15.98
N HIS A 7 -15.29 -23.66 15.99
CA HIS A 7 -14.81 -22.92 14.81
C HIS A 7 -13.28 -22.95 14.71
N ASP A 8 -12.77 -23.12 13.49
CA ASP A 8 -11.35 -22.90 13.18
C ASP A 8 -11.09 -21.41 13.10
N VAL A 9 -10.37 -20.89 14.10
CA VAL A 9 -10.10 -19.45 14.22
C VAL A 9 -8.65 -19.14 13.88
N PHE A 10 -8.45 -18.31 12.88
CA PHE A 10 -7.16 -17.75 12.51
C PHE A 10 -7.06 -16.30 12.95
N VAL A 11 -6.00 -15.97 13.65
CA VAL A 11 -5.75 -14.61 14.13
C VAL A 11 -4.57 -14.02 13.37
N GLN A 12 -4.78 -12.86 12.78
CA GLN A 12 -3.66 -12.07 12.27
C GLN A 12 -2.79 -11.61 13.43
N THR A 13 -1.56 -12.05 13.44
CA THR A 13 -0.57 -11.56 14.39
C THR A 13 0.47 -10.71 13.69
N PRO A 14 0.84 -9.55 14.26
CA PRO A 14 2.09 -8.93 13.86
C PRO A 14 3.25 -9.88 14.17
N PRO A 15 4.33 -9.88 13.38
CA PRO A 15 5.46 -10.81 13.52
C PRO A 15 6.12 -10.85 14.91
N THR A 16 5.83 -9.87 15.75
CA THR A 16 6.44 -9.66 17.08
C THR A 16 5.59 -10.16 18.26
N MET A 17 4.34 -10.55 18.04
CA MET A 17 3.51 -11.08 19.11
C MET A 17 3.78 -12.58 19.34
N ARG A 18 4.19 -12.94 20.55
CA ARG A 18 4.29 -14.34 20.98
C ARG A 18 2.89 -14.98 20.93
N GLN A 19 2.83 -16.19 20.38
CA GLN A 19 1.61 -17.00 20.38
C GLN A 19 1.17 -17.30 21.81
N THR A 20 0.12 -16.67 22.25
CA THR A 20 -0.47 -16.89 23.59
C THR A 20 -1.91 -17.39 23.52
N THR A 21 -2.42 -17.68 22.32
CA THR A 21 -3.83 -17.99 22.09
C THR A 21 -4.03 -19.43 21.64
N VAL A 22 -5.18 -20.00 21.97
CA VAL A 22 -5.67 -21.30 21.49
C VAL A 22 -5.96 -21.28 19.99
N ALA A 23 -6.09 -20.08 19.38
CA ALA A 23 -6.34 -19.90 17.97
C ALA A 23 -5.03 -20.04 17.15
N GLN A 24 -5.16 -20.53 15.93
CA GLN A 24 -4.06 -20.57 14.97
C GLN A 24 -3.69 -19.15 14.54
N THR A 25 -2.41 -18.92 14.28
CA THR A 25 -1.94 -17.59 13.86
C THR A 25 -1.53 -17.61 12.40
N ARG A 26 -1.92 -16.59 11.63
CA ARG A 26 -1.45 -16.34 10.26
C ARG A 26 -0.75 -14.99 10.17
N GLU A 27 0.42 -14.98 9.55
CA GLU A 27 1.08 -13.70 9.21
C GLU A 27 0.39 -13.12 7.97
N ILE A 28 -0.35 -12.03 8.14
CA ILE A 28 -1.05 -11.34 7.06
C ILE A 28 -0.53 -9.91 6.98
N ASP A 29 -0.01 -9.55 5.82
CA ASP A 29 0.35 -8.17 5.49
C ASP A 29 -0.75 -7.55 4.61
N LEU A 30 -1.63 -6.74 5.21
CA LEU A 30 -2.74 -6.09 4.49
C LEU A 30 -2.29 -5.14 3.36
N PHE A 31 -0.99 -4.83 3.28
CA PHE A 31 -0.42 -4.07 2.17
C PHE A 31 0.07 -4.96 1.02
N ASP A 32 0.05 -6.28 1.19
CA ASP A 32 0.41 -7.25 0.16
C ASP A 32 -0.83 -8.03 -0.28
N LEU A 33 -1.41 -7.62 -1.43
CA LEU A 33 -2.63 -8.23 -1.93
C LEU A 33 -2.49 -9.74 -2.13
N SER A 34 -1.36 -10.21 -2.65
CA SER A 34 -1.15 -11.64 -2.89
C SER A 34 -1.16 -12.42 -1.58
N ASN A 35 -0.51 -11.85 -0.54
CA ASN A 35 -0.51 -12.46 0.80
C ASN A 35 -1.92 -12.47 1.41
N VAL A 36 -2.71 -11.40 1.24
CA VAL A 36 -4.09 -11.36 1.75
C VAL A 36 -4.98 -12.36 1.02
N VAL A 37 -4.86 -12.46 -0.31
CA VAL A 37 -5.63 -13.43 -1.11
C VAL A 37 -5.35 -14.85 -0.63
N THR A 38 -4.08 -15.26 -0.58
CA THR A 38 -3.71 -16.60 -0.10
C THR A 38 -4.16 -16.86 1.35
N ALA A 39 -4.11 -15.84 2.20
CA ALA A 39 -4.53 -15.99 3.59
C ALA A 39 -6.04 -16.18 3.77
N LEU A 40 -6.86 -15.84 2.77
CA LEU A 40 -8.31 -15.96 2.83
C LEU A 40 -8.88 -17.11 1.98
N GLU A 41 -8.06 -17.91 1.30
CA GLU A 41 -8.52 -18.98 0.40
C GLU A 41 -9.49 -19.99 1.07
N ASP A 42 -9.31 -20.28 2.35
CA ASP A 42 -10.10 -21.25 3.14
C ASP A 42 -10.93 -20.59 4.26
N ILE A 43 -11.15 -19.29 4.18
CA ILE A 43 -11.87 -18.52 5.19
C ILE A 43 -13.31 -18.30 4.79
N ALA A 44 -14.25 -18.60 5.70
CA ALA A 44 -15.67 -18.38 5.49
C ALA A 44 -16.16 -17.01 6.00
N LEU A 45 -15.49 -16.45 7.01
CA LEU A 45 -15.91 -15.20 7.65
C LEU A 45 -14.70 -14.38 8.09
N VAL A 46 -14.73 -13.08 7.81
CA VAL A 46 -13.73 -12.12 8.27
C VAL A 46 -14.25 -11.27 9.41
N VAL A 47 -13.47 -11.19 10.50
CA VAL A 47 -13.76 -10.32 11.64
C VAL A 47 -12.68 -9.30 11.80
N VAL A 48 -12.99 -8.01 11.66
CA VAL A 48 -12.08 -6.90 11.87
C VAL A 48 -12.23 -6.35 13.28
N ILE A 49 -11.19 -6.48 14.10
CA ILE A 49 -11.19 -6.00 15.49
C ILE A 49 -10.28 -4.80 15.64
N GLY A 50 -10.82 -3.68 16.09
CA GLY A 50 -10.07 -2.44 16.31
C GLY A 50 -9.62 -1.78 15.01
N ASN A 51 -8.51 -1.05 15.08
CA ASN A 51 -7.98 -0.31 13.93
C ASN A 51 -6.64 -0.92 13.49
N PRO A 52 -6.57 -1.60 12.34
CA PRO A 52 -5.39 -2.32 11.89
C PRO A 52 -4.27 -1.41 11.33
N LEU A 53 -4.00 -0.29 11.96
CA LEU A 53 -2.90 0.61 11.58
C LEU A 53 -1.55 0.10 12.08
N PHE A 54 -1.14 -1.09 11.67
CA PHE A 54 0.21 -1.57 11.95
C PHE A 54 1.11 -1.34 10.75
N SER A 55 2.14 -0.52 10.92
CA SER A 55 3.24 -0.43 10.01
C SER A 55 4.39 -1.28 10.54
N ASN A 56 4.74 -2.33 9.83
CA ASN A 56 5.92 -3.15 10.08
C ASN A 56 7.13 -2.74 9.22
N THR A 57 7.11 -1.52 8.72
CA THR A 57 8.22 -0.91 7.99
C THR A 57 8.99 0.05 8.89
N ARG A 58 10.29 0.20 8.65
CA ARG A 58 11.11 1.16 9.39
C ARG A 58 10.65 2.59 9.20
N LEU A 59 10.18 2.93 8.01
CA LEU A 59 9.67 4.25 7.68
C LEU A 59 8.38 4.15 6.88
N THR A 60 7.31 4.75 7.38
CA THR A 60 6.05 4.93 6.65
C THR A 60 5.81 6.41 6.39
N GLN A 61 5.58 6.75 5.12
CA GLN A 61 5.24 8.10 4.65
C GLN A 61 3.87 8.05 3.96
N SER A 62 2.82 8.35 4.69
CA SER A 62 1.46 8.38 4.14
C SER A 62 0.53 9.15 5.07
N HIS A 63 -0.58 9.62 4.53
CA HIS A 63 -1.71 10.03 5.35
C HIS A 63 -2.45 8.77 5.86
N PRO A 64 -2.88 8.72 7.14
CA PRO A 64 -3.54 7.53 7.70
C PRO A 64 -4.72 7.00 6.88
N ILE A 65 -5.52 7.90 6.29
CA ILE A 65 -6.67 7.51 5.47
C ILE A 65 -6.25 6.76 4.20
N GLN A 66 -5.10 7.08 3.60
CA GLN A 66 -4.61 6.40 2.40
C GLN A 66 -4.08 5.01 2.72
N LEU A 67 -3.43 4.85 3.89
CA LEU A 67 -3.07 3.53 4.40
C LEU A 67 -4.32 2.65 4.59
N GLN A 68 -5.35 3.20 5.23
CA GLN A 68 -6.61 2.48 5.46
C GLN A 68 -7.30 2.12 4.14
N ARG A 69 -7.41 3.07 3.20
CA ARG A 69 -7.99 2.82 1.87
C ARG A 69 -7.31 1.64 1.19
N LEU A 70 -5.99 1.63 1.13
CA LEU A 70 -5.25 0.56 0.47
C LEU A 70 -5.41 -0.79 1.19
N MET A 71 -5.34 -0.80 2.53
CA MET A 71 -5.52 -2.01 3.32
C MET A 71 -6.91 -2.62 3.14
N TYR A 72 -7.95 -1.80 3.22
CA TYR A 72 -9.33 -2.28 3.09
C TYR A 72 -9.68 -2.65 1.65
N ASP A 73 -9.10 -1.99 0.67
CA ASP A 73 -9.25 -2.36 -0.72
C ASP A 73 -8.59 -3.72 -1.03
N ASN A 74 -7.40 -4.00 -0.47
CA ASN A 74 -6.79 -5.33 -0.54
C ASN A 74 -7.67 -6.39 0.15
N LEU A 75 -8.21 -6.07 1.33
CA LEU A 75 -9.08 -6.98 2.07
C LEU A 75 -10.36 -7.26 1.31
N GLY A 76 -11.06 -6.23 0.82
CA GLY A 76 -12.31 -6.38 0.05
C GLY A 76 -12.10 -7.17 -1.23
N TYR A 77 -11.01 -6.91 -1.96
CA TYR A 77 -10.65 -7.69 -3.15
C TYR A 77 -10.42 -9.17 -2.81
N ALA A 78 -9.64 -9.47 -1.76
CA ALA A 78 -9.38 -10.84 -1.35
C ALA A 78 -10.64 -11.56 -0.85
N MET A 79 -11.50 -10.88 -0.11
CA MET A 79 -12.81 -11.43 0.31
C MET A 79 -13.71 -11.76 -0.89
N LYS A 80 -13.75 -10.87 -1.89
CA LYS A 80 -14.49 -11.12 -3.13
C LYS A 80 -13.96 -12.34 -3.89
N GLN A 81 -12.64 -12.49 -3.97
CA GLN A 81 -12.00 -13.67 -4.59
C GLN A 81 -12.32 -14.98 -3.84
N ALA A 82 -12.38 -14.92 -2.51
CA ALA A 82 -12.74 -16.06 -1.66
C ALA A 82 -14.25 -16.28 -1.50
N ASN A 83 -15.09 -15.52 -2.23
CA ASN A 83 -16.57 -15.55 -2.13
C ASN A 83 -17.10 -15.24 -0.71
N ILE A 84 -16.38 -14.46 0.07
CA ILE A 84 -16.79 -14.01 1.41
C ILE A 84 -17.68 -12.77 1.25
N GLN A 85 -18.95 -12.91 1.58
CA GLN A 85 -19.96 -11.86 1.38
C GLN A 85 -20.22 -11.00 2.62
N GLN A 86 -19.71 -11.42 3.78
CA GLN A 86 -19.96 -10.75 5.05
C GLN A 86 -18.67 -10.47 5.82
N CYS A 87 -18.63 -9.28 6.45
CA CYS A 87 -17.56 -8.85 7.34
C CYS A 87 -18.14 -8.36 8.66
N ILE A 88 -17.70 -8.93 9.76
CA ILE A 88 -18.05 -8.44 11.09
C ILE A 88 -16.99 -7.46 11.55
N VAL A 89 -17.40 -6.29 12.02
CA VAL A 89 -16.49 -5.22 12.46
C VAL A 89 -16.74 -4.91 13.93
N TRP A 90 -15.76 -5.15 14.77
CA TRP A 90 -15.78 -4.79 16.18
C TRP A 90 -14.86 -3.58 16.42
N GLN A 91 -15.45 -2.41 16.38
CA GLN A 91 -14.76 -1.13 16.58
C GLN A 91 -15.59 -0.21 17.47
N SER A 92 -14.96 0.73 18.15
CA SER A 92 -15.69 1.74 18.95
C SER A 92 -16.61 2.60 18.07
N GLN A 93 -16.19 2.84 16.85
CA GLN A 93 -16.96 3.54 15.81
C GLN A 93 -16.58 2.96 14.46
N LEU A 94 -17.58 2.59 13.64
CA LEU A 94 -17.36 2.10 12.28
C LEU A 94 -16.66 3.16 11.45
N GLN A 95 -15.54 2.79 10.85
CA GLN A 95 -14.77 3.70 10.01
C GLN A 95 -15.46 3.90 8.66
N PRO A 96 -15.74 5.14 8.23
CA PRO A 96 -16.39 5.41 6.95
C PRO A 96 -15.63 4.78 5.76
N VAL A 97 -14.29 4.82 5.78
CA VAL A 97 -13.45 4.24 4.73
C VAL A 97 -13.66 2.74 4.60
N LEU A 98 -13.70 1.99 5.72
CA LEU A 98 -13.96 0.55 5.71
C LEU A 98 -15.35 0.27 5.12
N LYS A 99 -16.37 0.96 5.63
CA LYS A 99 -17.75 0.80 5.17
C LYS A 99 -17.86 1.02 3.66
N GLN A 100 -17.41 2.18 3.17
CA GLN A 100 -17.44 2.54 1.75
C GLN A 100 -16.69 1.53 0.86
N THR A 101 -15.53 1.06 1.32
CA THR A 101 -14.76 0.08 0.55
C THR A 101 -15.48 -1.26 0.48
N MET A 102 -16.00 -1.77 1.61
CA MET A 102 -16.73 -3.05 1.60
C MET A 102 -18.01 -2.97 0.76
N GLU A 103 -18.75 -1.86 0.82
CA GLU A 103 -19.92 -1.62 -0.03
C GLU A 103 -19.55 -1.63 -1.53
N ALA A 104 -18.40 -1.06 -1.91
CA ALA A 104 -17.92 -1.09 -3.29
C ALA A 104 -17.64 -2.53 -3.80
N PHE A 105 -17.17 -3.41 -2.92
CA PHE A 105 -16.99 -4.83 -3.21
C PHE A 105 -18.28 -5.67 -3.04
N GLN A 106 -19.41 -5.05 -2.67
CA GLN A 106 -20.70 -5.73 -2.38
C GLN A 106 -20.59 -6.69 -1.18
N ILE A 107 -19.80 -6.33 -0.17
CA ILE A 107 -19.61 -7.08 1.07
C ILE A 107 -20.47 -6.43 2.16
N GLU A 108 -21.34 -7.22 2.78
CA GLU A 108 -22.17 -6.78 3.89
C GLU A 108 -21.32 -6.55 5.16
N VAL A 109 -21.52 -5.42 5.83
CA VAL A 109 -20.79 -5.08 7.07
C VAL A 109 -21.72 -5.07 8.26
N THR A 110 -21.51 -5.97 9.20
CA THR A 110 -22.18 -5.99 10.51
C THR A 110 -21.26 -5.32 11.54
N HIS A 111 -21.69 -4.21 12.15
CA HIS A 111 -20.90 -3.48 13.11
C HIS A 111 -21.34 -3.71 14.55
N HIS A 112 -20.40 -4.09 15.40
CA HIS A 112 -20.57 -4.17 16.84
C HIS A 112 -19.69 -3.15 17.55
N ALA A 113 -20.30 -2.28 18.37
CA ALA A 113 -19.57 -1.25 19.10
C ALA A 113 -18.73 -1.87 20.23
N LEU A 114 -17.41 -1.72 20.13
CA LEU A 114 -16.52 -2.00 21.26
C LEU A 114 -16.59 -0.86 22.28
N LYS A 115 -16.98 -1.17 23.50
CA LYS A 115 -16.86 -0.22 24.63
C LYS A 115 -15.38 -0.11 25.01
N THR A 116 -14.68 0.89 24.49
CA THR A 116 -13.30 1.16 24.89
C THR A 116 -13.29 2.04 26.12
N THR A 117 -12.72 1.54 27.22
CA THR A 117 -12.56 2.29 28.48
C THR A 117 -11.36 3.22 28.47
N LYS A 118 -10.50 3.16 27.44
CA LYS A 118 -9.29 3.97 27.37
C LYS A 118 -9.37 4.94 26.21
N TRP A 119 -9.26 6.22 26.54
CA TRP A 119 -9.08 7.29 25.58
C TRP A 119 -7.65 7.21 25.01
N PHE A 120 -7.51 6.85 23.74
CA PHE A 120 -6.24 6.97 23.03
C PHE A 120 -6.24 8.28 22.24
N PRO A 121 -5.25 9.16 22.45
CA PRO A 121 -5.15 10.38 21.65
C PRO A 121 -5.05 10.02 20.17
N LYS A 122 -5.84 10.73 19.34
CA LYS A 122 -5.75 10.61 17.87
C LYS A 122 -4.36 11.04 17.43
N ARG A 123 -3.42 10.10 17.35
CA ARG A 123 -2.11 10.38 16.74
C ARG A 123 -2.30 10.58 15.24
N ARG A 124 -2.05 11.79 14.76
CA ARG A 124 -1.79 12.05 13.34
C ARG A 124 -0.40 11.48 13.02
N VAL A 125 -0.33 10.20 12.75
CA VAL A 125 0.93 9.56 12.37
C VAL A 125 1.16 9.81 10.89
N LEU A 126 1.73 10.96 10.57
CA LEU A 126 2.24 11.27 9.23
C LEU A 126 3.58 10.56 8.97
N TYR A 127 4.20 10.05 10.02
CA TYR A 127 5.55 9.52 9.99
C TYR A 127 5.72 8.53 11.14
N GLN A 128 5.74 7.26 10.83
CA GLN A 128 5.94 6.19 11.81
C GLN A 128 7.31 5.55 11.57
N TRP A 129 8.08 5.43 12.63
CA TRP A 129 9.36 4.74 12.64
C TRP A 129 9.23 3.43 13.40
N SER A 130 9.66 2.33 12.79
CA SER A 130 9.76 1.01 13.42
C SER A 130 11.13 0.42 13.11
N GLU A 131 11.71 -0.31 14.04
CA GLU A 131 13.01 -0.98 13.84
C GLU A 131 12.87 -2.41 13.32
N GLU A 132 11.65 -2.94 13.28
CA GLU A 132 11.40 -4.35 12.97
C GLU A 132 11.76 -4.75 11.54
N ARG A 133 11.52 -3.87 10.58
CA ARG A 133 11.89 -4.08 9.17
C ARG A 133 12.68 -2.91 8.64
N GLN A 134 13.78 -3.21 7.96
CA GLN A 134 14.63 -2.20 7.32
C GLN A 134 14.04 -1.69 5.99
N THR A 135 12.73 -1.60 5.89
CA THR A 135 12.00 -1.23 4.67
C THR A 135 11.29 0.11 4.79
N VAL A 136 10.98 0.68 3.64
CA VAL A 136 10.23 1.94 3.50
C VAL A 136 8.90 1.66 2.82
N ARG A 137 7.85 2.32 3.31
CA ARG A 137 6.55 2.43 2.65
C ARG A 137 6.21 3.90 2.44
N SER A 138 5.77 4.23 1.22
CA SER A 138 5.26 5.57 0.92
C SER A 138 3.99 5.44 0.09
N ILE A 139 2.89 6.06 0.52
CA ILE A 139 1.61 6.02 -0.20
C ILE A 139 1.11 7.46 -0.35
N GLN A 140 0.86 7.86 -1.59
CA GLN A 140 0.39 9.18 -1.95
C GLN A 140 -0.84 9.07 -2.84
N ALA A 141 -1.81 9.95 -2.66
CA ALA A 141 -2.99 10.04 -3.52
C ALA A 141 -2.80 11.11 -4.60
N LEU A 142 -3.28 10.78 -5.79
CA LEU A 142 -3.35 11.66 -6.95
C LEU A 142 -4.79 11.67 -7.48
N ASP A 143 -5.38 12.86 -7.65
CA ASP A 143 -6.68 12.99 -8.29
C ASP A 143 -6.52 12.85 -9.81
N ILE A 144 -7.25 11.91 -10.41
CA ILE A 144 -7.19 11.60 -11.84
C ILE A 144 -8.59 11.62 -12.47
N PRO A 145 -8.72 11.88 -13.78
CA PRO A 145 -9.96 11.68 -14.49
C PRO A 145 -10.38 10.20 -14.52
N GLN A 146 -11.69 9.96 -14.58
CA GLN A 146 -12.25 8.61 -14.51
C GLN A 146 -11.76 7.67 -15.63
N ASN A 147 -11.53 8.21 -16.83
CA ASN A 147 -11.22 7.43 -18.03
C ASN A 147 -9.71 7.20 -18.26
N VAL A 148 -8.86 7.57 -17.29
CA VAL A 148 -7.41 7.41 -17.43
C VAL A 148 -6.97 6.06 -16.88
N SER A 149 -6.29 5.24 -17.69
CA SER A 149 -5.73 3.97 -17.22
C SER A 149 -4.53 4.17 -16.30
N MET A 150 -4.23 3.19 -15.46
CA MET A 150 -3.05 3.23 -14.60
C MET A 150 -1.75 3.16 -15.42
N GLU A 151 -1.78 2.53 -16.57
CA GLU A 151 -0.67 2.58 -17.52
C GLU A 151 -0.38 4.00 -18.01
N ALA A 152 -1.43 4.74 -18.38
CA ALA A 152 -1.28 6.15 -18.78
C ALA A 152 -0.72 7.02 -17.68
N VAL A 153 -1.15 6.80 -16.41
CA VAL A 153 -0.59 7.49 -15.24
C VAL A 153 0.89 7.15 -15.06
N THR A 154 1.26 5.88 -15.22
CA THR A 154 2.66 5.41 -15.12
C THR A 154 3.54 6.04 -16.20
N ALA A 155 3.06 6.06 -17.46
CA ALA A 155 3.76 6.70 -18.57
C ALA A 155 3.92 8.22 -18.35
N MET A 156 2.87 8.87 -17.84
CA MET A 156 2.91 10.31 -17.52
C MET A 156 3.89 10.59 -16.37
N TYR A 157 3.98 9.71 -15.37
CA TYR A 157 4.98 9.81 -14.30
C TYR A 157 6.42 9.77 -14.87
N GLY A 158 6.69 8.92 -15.85
CA GLY A 158 7.98 8.89 -16.54
C GLY A 158 8.27 10.19 -17.30
N ARG A 159 7.27 10.76 -17.99
CA ARG A 159 7.39 12.08 -18.66
C ARG A 159 7.65 13.20 -17.67
N PHE A 160 6.93 13.21 -16.56
CA PHE A 160 7.11 14.17 -15.48
C PHE A 160 8.54 14.16 -14.92
N LEU A 161 9.12 12.98 -14.68
CA LEU A 161 10.49 12.88 -14.17
C LEU A 161 11.52 13.56 -15.08
N LYS A 162 11.28 13.60 -16.40
CA LYS A 162 12.13 14.34 -17.36
C LYS A 162 12.08 15.86 -17.17
N THR A 163 11.02 16.38 -16.56
CA THR A 163 10.85 17.82 -16.31
C THR A 163 11.53 18.27 -15.00
N LEU A 164 11.89 17.32 -14.13
CA LEU A 164 12.54 17.64 -12.84
C LEU A 164 14.01 18.03 -13.00
N ASN A 165 14.44 18.98 -12.16
CA ASN A 165 15.85 19.35 -11.96
C ASN A 165 16.65 19.57 -13.24
N GLY A 166 16.15 20.35 -14.21
CA GLY A 166 16.90 20.67 -15.42
C GLY A 166 17.30 19.43 -16.25
N ARG A 167 16.50 18.36 -16.18
CA ARG A 167 16.73 17.06 -16.86
C ARG A 167 17.83 16.19 -16.23
N LEU A 168 18.23 16.42 -14.98
CA LEU A 168 19.20 15.56 -14.30
C LEU A 168 18.64 14.15 -14.02
N VAL A 169 17.33 14.02 -13.82
CA VAL A 169 16.65 12.74 -13.63
C VAL A 169 15.71 12.50 -14.81
N ASN A 170 15.75 11.28 -15.35
CA ASN A 170 14.90 10.90 -16.46
C ASN A 170 14.19 9.58 -16.15
N GLY A 171 12.87 9.51 -16.44
CA GLY A 171 12.09 8.28 -16.41
C GLY A 171 11.98 7.71 -17.81
N ILE A 172 12.45 6.49 -18.00
CA ILE A 172 12.35 5.73 -19.25
C ILE A 172 11.33 4.61 -19.04
N TYR A 173 10.24 4.62 -19.78
CA TYR A 173 9.19 3.61 -19.71
C TYR A 173 8.90 3.09 -21.11
N ASP A 174 9.01 1.78 -21.30
CA ASP A 174 8.84 1.09 -22.59
C ASP A 174 7.60 0.15 -22.62
N GLY A 175 6.74 0.23 -21.61
CA GLY A 175 5.58 -0.65 -21.45
C GLY A 175 5.87 -1.95 -20.69
N GLN A 176 7.12 -2.35 -20.52
CA GLN A 176 7.54 -3.54 -19.78
C GLN A 176 8.44 -3.20 -18.59
N GLN A 177 9.30 -2.22 -18.80
CA GLN A 177 10.28 -1.78 -17.81
C GLN A 177 10.15 -0.28 -17.56
N PHE A 178 10.39 0.10 -16.32
CA PHE A 178 10.47 1.49 -15.93
C PHE A 178 11.82 1.72 -15.25
N THR A 179 12.65 2.57 -15.86
CA THR A 179 13.97 2.89 -15.31
C THR A 179 14.08 4.38 -15.01
N ILE A 180 14.47 4.71 -13.78
CA ILE A 180 14.83 6.06 -13.38
C ILE A 180 16.35 6.18 -13.51
N VAL A 181 16.82 7.10 -14.35
CA VAL A 181 18.24 7.30 -14.65
C VAL A 181 18.72 8.69 -14.24
N LEU A 182 19.98 8.78 -13.83
CA LEU A 182 20.69 10.04 -13.61
C LEU A 182 21.42 10.42 -14.92
N MET A 183 21.13 11.60 -15.42
CA MET A 183 21.76 12.16 -16.62
C MET A 183 23.00 13.01 -16.26
N PRO A 184 23.97 13.19 -17.13
CA PRO A 184 24.03 12.67 -18.53
C PRO A 184 24.55 11.23 -18.62
N PHE A 185 25.08 10.66 -17.54
CA PHE A 185 25.78 9.37 -17.53
C PHE A 185 24.86 8.16 -17.65
N LYS A 186 23.54 8.36 -17.69
CA LYS A 186 22.51 7.32 -17.75
C LYS A 186 22.66 6.25 -16.64
N ILE A 187 23.11 6.68 -15.44
CA ILE A 187 23.26 5.78 -14.29
C ILE A 187 21.88 5.35 -13.83
N PRO A 188 21.56 4.04 -13.81
CA PRO A 188 20.26 3.55 -13.37
C PRO A 188 20.13 3.72 -11.85
N LEU A 189 19.30 4.67 -11.44
CA LEU A 189 18.99 4.92 -10.03
C LEU A 189 18.05 3.87 -9.45
N ILE A 190 16.97 3.57 -10.20
CA ILE A 190 15.99 2.52 -9.86
C ILE A 190 15.57 1.85 -11.16
N GLN A 191 15.61 0.53 -11.19
CA GLN A 191 15.14 -0.30 -12.28
C GLN A 191 13.93 -1.09 -11.81
N MET A 192 12.87 -1.09 -12.61
CA MET A 192 11.60 -1.73 -12.28
C MET A 192 11.08 -2.51 -13.48
N ARG A 193 10.39 -3.61 -13.23
CA ARG A 193 9.74 -4.43 -14.25
C ARG A 193 8.29 -4.69 -13.86
N HIS A 194 7.41 -4.74 -14.84
CA HIS A 194 6.01 -5.12 -14.63
C HIS A 194 5.88 -6.47 -13.95
N HIS A 195 4.98 -6.53 -12.97
CA HIS A 195 4.55 -7.77 -12.36
C HIS A 195 3.47 -8.43 -13.25
N PRO A 196 3.47 -9.78 -13.42
CA PRO A 196 2.49 -10.47 -14.27
C PRO A 196 1.01 -10.23 -13.90
N SER A 197 0.72 -9.98 -12.62
CA SER A 197 -0.64 -9.67 -12.15
C SER A 197 -1.01 -8.19 -12.26
N SER A 198 -0.30 -7.39 -13.07
CA SER A 198 -0.72 -6.02 -13.38
C SER A 198 -1.98 -6.04 -14.25
N ASP A 199 -3.01 -5.33 -13.80
CA ASP A 199 -4.14 -4.93 -14.64
C ASP A 199 -3.91 -3.47 -15.05
N PHE A 200 -3.49 -3.25 -16.29
CA PHE A 200 -3.05 -1.94 -16.78
C PHE A 200 -4.14 -0.85 -16.72
N THR A 201 -5.40 -1.24 -16.61
CA THR A 201 -6.51 -0.29 -16.48
C THR A 201 -6.66 0.20 -15.04
N GLN A 202 -6.61 -0.71 -14.07
CA GLN A 202 -6.89 -0.44 -12.66
C GLN A 202 -5.64 -0.46 -11.78
N ARG A 203 -4.62 -1.24 -12.17
CA ARG A 203 -3.46 -1.49 -11.33
C ARG A 203 -2.20 -1.81 -12.11
N VAL A 204 -1.18 -0.98 -11.99
CA VAL A 204 0.16 -1.25 -12.50
C VAL A 204 1.10 -1.51 -11.34
N ILE A 205 1.72 -2.68 -11.33
CA ILE A 205 2.72 -3.09 -10.35
C ILE A 205 4.07 -3.17 -11.03
N LEU A 206 5.05 -2.46 -10.49
CA LEU A 206 6.43 -2.41 -10.95
C LEU A 206 7.34 -2.96 -9.85
N ASN A 207 7.82 -4.19 -10.01
CA ASN A 207 8.80 -4.79 -9.12
C ASN A 207 10.15 -4.11 -9.30
N ILE A 208 10.76 -3.66 -8.21
CA ILE A 208 12.09 -3.07 -8.21
C ILE A 208 13.11 -4.21 -8.35
N THR A 209 13.80 -4.24 -9.49
CA THR A 209 14.76 -5.29 -9.85
C THR A 209 16.21 -4.88 -9.59
N GLY A 210 16.46 -3.57 -9.35
CA GLY A 210 17.81 -3.08 -9.10
C GLY A 210 17.91 -1.56 -9.17
N GLY A 211 19.15 -1.10 -9.33
CA GLY A 211 19.51 0.31 -9.39
C GLY A 211 20.42 0.75 -8.27
N TRP A 212 21.03 1.91 -8.44
CA TRP A 212 22.05 2.41 -7.51
C TRP A 212 21.48 2.78 -6.12
N LEU A 213 20.21 3.16 -6.06
CA LEU A 213 19.54 3.59 -4.83
C LEU A 213 18.81 2.45 -4.10
N ALA A 214 18.59 1.30 -4.76
CA ALA A 214 17.86 0.18 -4.22
C ALA A 214 18.80 -0.94 -3.77
N GLN A 215 18.56 -1.49 -2.60
CA GLN A 215 19.17 -2.73 -2.13
C GLN A 215 18.17 -3.86 -2.34
N GLN A 216 18.63 -4.99 -2.87
CA GLN A 216 17.81 -6.20 -2.91
C GLN A 216 17.62 -6.74 -1.48
N SER A 217 16.39 -7.12 -1.17
CA SER A 217 16.01 -7.71 0.11
C SER A 217 15.27 -9.03 -0.15
N GLY A 218 15.05 -9.83 0.88
CA GLY A 218 14.29 -11.08 0.78
C GLY A 218 12.81 -10.90 0.37
N ARG A 219 12.32 -9.67 0.32
CA ARG A 219 11.00 -9.28 -0.23
C ARG A 219 11.19 -8.45 -1.47
N THR A 220 10.31 -8.63 -2.43
CA THR A 220 10.34 -7.84 -3.66
C THR A 220 9.78 -6.45 -3.38
N ALA A 221 10.66 -5.46 -3.37
CA ALA A 221 10.27 -4.06 -3.33
C ALA A 221 9.47 -3.72 -4.59
N ARG A 222 8.38 -2.97 -4.47
CA ARG A 222 7.52 -2.63 -5.61
C ARG A 222 6.97 -1.22 -5.54
N MET A 223 6.76 -0.64 -6.70
CA MET A 223 5.99 0.58 -6.89
C MET A 223 4.65 0.22 -7.54
N GLU A 224 3.57 0.77 -7.04
CA GLU A 224 2.23 0.47 -7.50
C GLU A 224 1.49 1.76 -7.83
N PHE A 225 0.83 1.78 -9.01
CA PHE A 225 -0.17 2.77 -9.40
C PHE A 225 -1.50 2.06 -9.38
N ARG A 226 -2.42 2.51 -8.54
CA ARG A 226 -3.66 1.79 -8.29
C ARG A 226 -4.86 2.71 -8.20
N ARG A 227 -5.92 2.36 -8.91
CA ARG A 227 -7.26 2.88 -8.69
C ARG A 227 -7.94 2.01 -7.64
N LEU A 228 -8.63 2.64 -6.71
CA LEU A 228 -9.37 1.90 -5.67
C LEU A 228 -10.74 1.51 -6.19
N GLU A 229 -11.26 0.38 -5.72
CA GLU A 229 -12.64 -0.01 -6.01
C GLU A 229 -13.61 1.04 -5.46
N GLY A 230 -14.60 1.41 -6.27
CA GLY A 230 -15.57 2.44 -5.90
C GLY A 230 -15.08 3.89 -5.91
N ASP A 231 -13.77 4.14 -6.12
CA ASP A 231 -13.21 5.49 -6.25
C ASP A 231 -12.55 5.67 -7.62
N THR A 232 -13.33 6.14 -8.58
CA THR A 232 -12.88 6.29 -9.96
C THR A 232 -12.02 7.53 -10.21
N THR A 233 -11.86 8.40 -9.21
CA THR A 233 -11.19 9.69 -9.34
C THR A 233 -9.86 9.77 -8.61
N THR A 234 -9.50 8.76 -7.82
CA THR A 234 -8.25 8.72 -7.05
C THR A 234 -7.33 7.60 -7.53
N CYS A 235 -6.09 7.94 -7.83
CA CYS A 235 -4.99 6.98 -7.97
C CYS A 235 -4.13 6.99 -6.71
N LEU A 236 -3.84 5.83 -6.15
CA LEU A 236 -2.78 5.69 -5.15
C LEU A 236 -1.46 5.33 -5.82
N ILE A 237 -0.43 6.10 -5.53
CA ILE A 237 0.95 5.80 -5.88
C ILE A 237 1.61 5.28 -4.62
N ALA A 238 1.94 4.00 -4.61
CA ALA A 238 2.46 3.31 -3.43
C ALA A 238 3.83 2.70 -3.70
N LEU A 239 4.76 2.91 -2.78
CA LEU A 239 6.05 2.25 -2.72
C LEU A 239 6.03 1.31 -1.52
N HIS A 240 6.30 0.03 -1.74
CA HIS A 240 6.29 -1.00 -0.72
C HIS A 240 7.65 -1.69 -0.59
N ASP A 241 7.99 -2.07 0.62
CA ASP A 241 9.13 -2.91 0.97
C ASP A 241 10.48 -2.43 0.39
N PHE A 242 10.59 -1.14 0.08
CA PHE A 242 11.80 -0.55 -0.46
C PHE A 242 12.91 -0.52 0.60
N VAL A 243 14.05 -1.08 0.28
CA VAL A 243 15.26 -1.02 1.10
C VAL A 243 16.24 -0.04 0.46
N PRO A 244 16.50 1.11 1.09
CA PRO A 244 17.47 2.06 0.56
C PRO A 244 18.88 1.53 0.69
N ARG A 245 19.71 1.73 -0.34
CA ARG A 245 21.13 1.41 -0.28
C ARG A 245 21.93 2.43 0.56
N LEU A 246 21.40 3.64 0.68
CA LEU A 246 22.04 4.68 1.50
C LEU A 246 21.89 4.37 3.00
N PRO A 247 22.90 4.73 3.81
CA PRO A 247 22.77 4.68 5.27
C PRO A 247 21.52 5.44 5.74
N TRP A 248 20.82 4.89 6.74
CA TRP A 248 19.52 5.40 7.18
C TRP A 248 19.52 6.89 7.55
N GLY A 249 20.57 7.38 8.17
CA GLY A 249 20.72 8.80 8.48
C GLY A 249 20.70 9.68 7.23
N VAL A 250 21.42 9.27 6.19
CA VAL A 250 21.48 9.97 4.90
C VAL A 250 20.13 9.83 4.17
N TYR A 251 19.58 8.62 4.09
CA TYR A 251 18.28 8.37 3.47
C TYR A 251 17.19 9.27 4.07
N ARG A 252 17.13 9.35 5.40
CA ARG A 252 16.11 10.11 6.12
C ARG A 252 16.09 11.59 5.78
N VAL A 253 17.24 12.19 5.58
CA VAL A 253 17.37 13.64 5.31
C VAL A 253 17.38 13.98 3.82
N THR A 254 17.64 13.00 2.94
CA THR A 254 17.75 13.21 1.49
C THR A 254 16.60 12.55 0.72
N GLN A 255 16.56 11.23 0.64
CA GLN A 255 15.59 10.51 -0.21
C GLN A 255 14.17 10.50 0.37
N ALA A 256 14.02 10.37 1.70
CA ALA A 256 12.70 10.31 2.31
C ALA A 256 11.87 11.59 2.06
N PRO A 257 12.40 12.82 2.20
CA PRO A 257 11.69 14.02 1.81
C PRO A 257 11.42 14.10 0.31
N MET A 258 12.34 13.58 -0.53
CA MET A 258 12.20 13.59 -1.99
C MET A 258 10.96 12.83 -2.48
N HIS A 259 10.60 11.69 -1.89
CA HIS A 259 9.39 10.96 -2.27
C HIS A 259 8.13 11.82 -2.14
N ARG A 260 7.99 12.56 -1.04
CA ARG A 260 6.86 13.46 -0.82
C ARG A 260 6.90 14.66 -1.77
N PHE A 261 8.07 15.22 -1.97
CA PHE A 261 8.27 16.38 -2.86
C PHE A 261 7.98 16.02 -4.32
N VAL A 262 8.50 14.91 -4.81
CA VAL A 262 8.26 14.40 -6.17
C VAL A 262 6.77 14.12 -6.37
N SER A 263 6.11 13.49 -5.41
CA SER A 263 4.66 13.23 -5.49
C SER A 263 3.82 14.52 -5.48
N TYR A 264 4.23 15.52 -4.70
CA TYR A 264 3.59 16.84 -4.71
C TYR A 264 3.76 17.53 -6.08
N LEU A 265 4.98 17.55 -6.63
CA LEU A 265 5.23 18.14 -7.94
C LEU A 265 4.53 17.38 -9.06
N PHE A 266 4.43 16.06 -8.97
CA PHE A 266 3.68 15.26 -9.93
C PHE A 266 2.20 15.61 -9.93
N ARG A 267 1.62 15.85 -8.76
CA ARG A 267 0.24 16.34 -8.65
C ARG A 267 0.07 17.69 -9.35
N GLN A 268 0.98 18.64 -9.17
CA GLN A 268 0.95 19.93 -9.84
C GLN A 268 1.10 19.78 -11.36
N TYR A 269 2.03 18.95 -11.80
CA TYR A 269 2.23 18.63 -13.21
C TYR A 269 0.98 18.03 -13.84
N TRP A 270 0.34 17.08 -13.14
CA TRP A 270 -0.88 16.43 -13.59
C TRP A 270 -2.04 17.41 -13.75
N HIS A 271 -2.19 18.40 -12.87
CA HIS A 271 -3.25 19.41 -12.96
C HIS A 271 -3.13 20.33 -14.17
N GLN A 272 -1.96 20.39 -14.83
CA GLN A 272 -1.80 21.17 -16.06
C GLN A 272 -2.43 20.51 -17.30
N PHE A 273 -2.82 19.25 -17.19
CA PHE A 273 -3.42 18.45 -18.28
C PHE A 273 -4.89 18.10 -18.01
N LYS A 274 -5.48 18.67 -16.98
CA LYS A 274 -6.93 18.64 -16.72
C LYS A 274 -7.57 19.81 -17.50
#